data_822a0831218d3bbc385e90f602800368
#
_entry.id   822a0831218d3bbc385e90f602800368
#
_cell.length_a   1.000
_cell.length_b   1.000
_cell.length_c   1.000
_cell.angle_alpha   90.00
_cell.angle_beta   90.00
_cell.angle_gamma   90.00
#
_symmetry.space_group_name_H-M   'P 1'
#
loop_
_entity.id
_entity.type
_entity.pdbx_description
1 polymer ?
#
loop_
_entity_poly.entity_id
_entity_poly.type
_entity_poly.pdbx_seq_one_letter_code
_entity_poly.pdbx_strand_id
1 'polypeptide(L)'
;MNEISLSTRDKQVIWHPYTQHQQADLPIPVVRAEAALLFDDAGNSYIDAISSWWVNIHGHAHPYIAEKIYQQAMQLEHVIFTGFTHEPAVQLAERLLKILPGNFEKIFYSDNGSTAVEVALKMAIQYWRNKDQPQRNKILAFRHAYHGDTFGAMSVSGRGLFTEAFQDFLFEVLFIDTPDENNEAQTKAFIESHGDEIACFIYEPLLQAAGGMRMYPASGLDSLLKTIKENHILCIADEVLTGFGRTGTFFASESISAKADIMCLSKGITGGTMALGATASTDEIFNAFLSEDRRRTFFHGHSYTANPIACAAGLASLDLLQKKACIDQIQAITKKNKNLLTDRLSNAGADGTLNPRTIGTVPAFKL
;
A
#
# COMPACT_ATOMS: atom_id res chain seq x y z
N MET A 1 13.15 -45.20 5.13
CA MET A 1 13.36 -44.21 4.05
C MET A 1 13.49 -42.87 4.74
N ASN A 2 14.63 -42.15 4.57
CA ASN A 2 14.77 -40.81 5.12
C ASN A 2 13.73 -39.93 4.44
N GLU A 3 12.89 -39.31 5.21
CA GLU A 3 11.87 -38.37 4.71
C GLU A 3 12.57 -37.17 4.07
N ILE A 4 12.21 -36.83 2.83
CA ILE A 4 12.80 -35.69 2.13
C ILE A 4 12.35 -34.42 2.87
N SER A 5 13.27 -33.52 3.23
CA SER A 5 12.97 -32.30 3.98
C SER A 5 11.95 -31.39 3.27
N LEU A 6 11.20 -30.62 4.03
CA LEU A 6 10.22 -29.66 3.49
C LEU A 6 10.87 -28.71 2.48
N SER A 7 12.03 -28.14 2.79
CA SER A 7 12.77 -27.23 1.91
C SER A 7 13.20 -27.89 0.59
N THR A 8 13.55 -29.20 0.62
CA THR A 8 13.89 -29.94 -0.61
C THR A 8 12.65 -30.18 -1.47
N ARG A 9 11.53 -30.55 -0.86
CA ARG A 9 10.24 -30.72 -1.56
C ARG A 9 9.76 -29.42 -2.16
N ASP A 10 9.86 -28.31 -1.41
CA ASP A 10 9.52 -26.96 -1.85
C ASP A 10 10.29 -26.58 -3.13
N LYS A 11 11.61 -26.71 -3.13
CA LYS A 11 12.47 -26.41 -4.29
C LYS A 11 12.07 -27.16 -5.56
N GLN A 12 11.42 -28.31 -5.43
CA GLN A 12 10.99 -29.13 -6.57
C GLN A 12 9.71 -28.64 -7.24
N VAL A 13 8.82 -27.93 -6.49
CA VAL A 13 7.45 -27.65 -6.95
C VAL A 13 7.00 -26.20 -6.80
N ILE A 14 7.73 -25.35 -6.05
CA ILE A 14 7.37 -23.96 -5.80
C ILE A 14 8.29 -23.02 -6.57
N TRP A 15 7.70 -22.05 -7.24
CA TRP A 15 8.40 -20.93 -7.85
C TRP A 15 8.25 -19.70 -6.93
N HIS A 16 9.30 -19.39 -6.18
CA HIS A 16 9.31 -18.25 -5.26
C HIS A 16 9.40 -16.92 -5.97
N PRO A 17 8.65 -15.88 -5.51
CA PRO A 17 8.74 -14.54 -6.07
C PRO A 17 10.14 -13.93 -5.83
N TYR A 18 10.60 -13.10 -6.77
CA TYR A 18 11.88 -12.36 -6.72
C TYR A 18 13.14 -13.22 -6.48
N THR A 19 13.08 -14.51 -6.77
CA THR A 19 14.13 -15.47 -6.44
C THR A 19 14.81 -16.03 -7.69
N GLN A 20 16.15 -15.89 -7.77
CA GLN A 20 16.94 -16.59 -8.78
C GLN A 20 17.21 -18.02 -8.30
N HIS A 21 16.34 -18.97 -8.68
CA HIS A 21 16.32 -20.34 -8.16
C HIS A 21 17.61 -21.15 -8.38
N GLN A 22 18.42 -20.80 -9.41
CA GLN A 22 19.69 -21.50 -9.68
C GLN A 22 20.72 -21.24 -8.58
N GLN A 23 20.70 -20.06 -7.96
CA GLN A 23 21.71 -19.63 -7.00
C GLN A 23 21.17 -19.55 -5.56
N ALA A 24 19.84 -19.59 -5.40
CA ALA A 24 19.21 -19.45 -4.10
C ALA A 24 19.47 -20.67 -3.21
N ASP A 25 19.74 -20.40 -1.93
CA ASP A 25 19.74 -21.40 -0.88
C ASP A 25 18.37 -22.06 -0.75
N LEU A 26 18.31 -23.18 -0.04
CA LEU A 26 17.04 -23.79 0.32
C LEU A 26 16.22 -22.84 1.23
N PRO A 27 14.90 -22.70 1.00
CA PRO A 27 14.08 -21.86 1.83
C PRO A 27 14.00 -22.40 3.28
N ILE A 28 13.88 -21.46 4.23
CA ILE A 28 13.72 -21.79 5.66
C ILE A 28 12.32 -22.39 5.86
N PRO A 29 12.19 -23.61 6.40
CA PRO A 29 10.91 -24.28 6.59
C PRO A 29 10.19 -23.80 7.85
N VAL A 30 9.51 -22.65 7.77
CA VAL A 30 8.78 -22.04 8.89
C VAL A 30 7.55 -22.89 9.22
N VAL A 31 7.48 -23.38 10.47
CA VAL A 31 6.38 -24.24 10.96
C VAL A 31 5.48 -23.56 11.98
N ARG A 32 5.96 -22.48 12.61
CA ARG A 32 5.22 -21.71 13.63
C ARG A 32 5.71 -20.28 13.67
N ALA A 33 4.85 -19.37 14.09
CA ALA A 33 5.22 -17.99 14.35
C ALA A 33 4.47 -17.46 15.58
N GLU A 34 5.07 -16.48 16.30
CA GLU A 34 4.49 -15.86 17.47
C GLU A 34 5.08 -14.45 17.66
N ALA A 35 4.22 -13.45 17.81
CA ALA A 35 4.63 -12.05 17.91
C ALA A 35 5.57 -11.63 16.75
N ALA A 36 6.85 -11.34 17.02
CA ALA A 36 7.85 -10.98 16.00
C ALA A 36 8.79 -12.13 15.63
N LEU A 37 8.49 -13.36 16.06
CA LEU A 37 9.37 -14.52 15.86
C LEU A 37 8.75 -15.53 14.91
N LEU A 38 9.60 -16.05 14.02
CA LEU A 38 9.33 -17.21 13.17
C LEU A 38 10.16 -18.39 13.69
N PHE A 39 9.65 -19.61 13.58
CA PHE A 39 10.33 -20.82 14.04
C PHE A 39 10.37 -21.86 12.93
N ASP A 40 11.54 -22.44 12.69
CA ASP A 40 11.71 -23.52 11.73
C ASP A 40 11.45 -24.92 12.35
N ASP A 41 11.52 -25.95 11.52
CA ASP A 41 11.32 -27.34 11.90
C ASP A 41 12.47 -27.92 12.75
N ALA A 42 13.63 -27.27 12.79
CA ALA A 42 14.77 -27.60 13.66
C ALA A 42 14.69 -26.91 15.02
N GLY A 43 13.70 -26.03 15.25
CA GLY A 43 13.52 -25.27 16.48
C GLY A 43 14.30 -23.97 16.57
N ASN A 44 14.96 -23.55 15.50
CA ASN A 44 15.58 -22.22 15.46
C ASN A 44 14.54 -21.12 15.40
N SER A 45 14.87 -19.95 15.95
CA SER A 45 14.02 -18.76 15.92
C SER A 45 14.65 -17.64 15.12
N TYR A 46 13.83 -16.91 14.38
CA TYR A 46 14.21 -15.78 13.54
C TYR A 46 13.34 -14.57 13.88
N ILE A 47 13.96 -13.40 13.98
CA ILE A 47 13.20 -12.14 14.13
C ILE A 47 12.69 -11.71 12.75
N ASP A 48 11.37 -11.60 12.59
CA ASP A 48 10.76 -11.00 11.39
C ASP A 48 10.88 -9.48 11.42
N ALA A 49 12.08 -8.97 11.14
CA ALA A 49 12.40 -7.56 11.19
C ALA A 49 11.72 -6.71 10.11
N ILE A 50 11.17 -7.34 9.07
CA ILE A 50 10.46 -6.67 7.97
C ILE A 50 8.94 -6.89 8.01
N SER A 51 8.43 -7.49 9.09
CA SER A 51 6.98 -7.77 9.25
C SER A 51 6.39 -8.50 8.04
N SER A 52 7.10 -9.52 7.51
CA SER A 52 6.71 -10.32 6.33
C SER A 52 6.27 -9.45 5.15
N TRP A 53 7.17 -8.57 4.69
CA TRP A 53 6.92 -7.53 3.69
C TRP A 53 5.90 -6.48 4.14
N TRP A 54 6.07 -6.01 5.38
CA TRP A 54 5.33 -4.89 5.97
C TRP A 54 3.83 -5.14 6.16
N VAL A 55 3.35 -6.38 6.06
CA VAL A 55 1.93 -6.71 6.22
C VAL A 55 1.53 -6.89 7.68
N ASN A 56 2.40 -7.51 8.50
CA ASN A 56 2.08 -7.86 9.88
C ASN A 56 2.27 -6.66 10.82
N ILE A 57 1.19 -6.17 11.42
CA ILE A 57 1.19 -5.02 12.33
C ILE A 57 0.82 -5.35 13.78
N HIS A 58 0.27 -6.56 14.04
CA HIS A 58 -0.17 -6.99 15.38
C HIS A 58 0.63 -8.16 15.94
N GLY A 59 1.68 -8.59 15.22
CA GLY A 59 2.41 -9.81 15.51
C GLY A 59 1.76 -11.06 14.89
N HIS A 60 2.58 -12.07 14.68
CA HIS A 60 2.15 -13.35 14.11
C HIS A 60 1.21 -14.12 15.04
N ALA A 61 0.32 -14.90 14.45
CA ALA A 61 -0.61 -15.81 15.12
C ALA A 61 -1.47 -15.12 16.20
N HIS A 62 -1.90 -13.87 15.94
CA HIS A 62 -2.69 -13.11 16.93
C HIS A 62 -4.04 -13.80 17.20
N PRO A 63 -4.31 -14.27 18.44
CA PRO A 63 -5.45 -15.15 18.73
C PRO A 63 -6.81 -14.50 18.45
N TYR A 64 -6.95 -13.20 18.71
CA TYR A 64 -8.19 -12.47 18.45
C TYR A 64 -8.53 -12.43 16.95
N ILE A 65 -7.55 -12.19 16.08
CA ILE A 65 -7.79 -12.16 14.62
C ILE A 65 -8.12 -13.58 14.13
N ALA A 66 -7.38 -14.60 14.60
CA ALA A 66 -7.64 -16.00 14.26
C ALA A 66 -9.05 -16.43 14.64
N GLU A 67 -9.52 -16.05 15.83
CA GLU A 67 -10.87 -16.33 16.30
C GLU A 67 -11.94 -15.66 15.41
N LYS A 68 -11.75 -14.40 15.03
CA LYS A 68 -12.70 -13.68 14.15
C LYS A 68 -12.76 -14.27 12.74
N ILE A 69 -11.62 -14.70 12.20
CA ILE A 69 -11.54 -15.44 10.93
C ILE A 69 -12.30 -16.76 11.03
N TYR A 70 -12.09 -17.53 12.09
CA TYR A 70 -12.77 -18.80 12.32
C TYR A 70 -14.30 -18.62 12.41
N GLN A 71 -14.77 -17.67 13.22
CA GLN A 71 -16.20 -17.37 13.39
C GLN A 71 -16.85 -17.00 12.05
N GLN A 72 -16.20 -16.15 11.26
CA GLN A 72 -16.71 -15.74 9.96
C GLN A 72 -16.73 -16.90 8.95
N ALA A 73 -15.68 -17.74 8.94
CA ALA A 73 -15.61 -18.90 8.04
C ALA A 73 -16.72 -19.92 8.31
N MET A 74 -17.14 -20.06 9.58
CA MET A 74 -18.28 -20.92 9.97
C MET A 74 -19.65 -20.35 9.59
N GLN A 75 -19.74 -19.05 9.35
CA GLN A 75 -21.00 -18.37 9.03
C GLN A 75 -21.19 -18.15 7.53
N LEU A 76 -20.17 -17.57 6.87
CA LEU A 76 -20.17 -17.26 5.43
C LEU A 76 -18.72 -17.06 4.97
N GLU A 77 -18.19 -18.00 4.20
CA GLU A 77 -16.83 -17.97 3.65
C GLU A 77 -16.71 -17.09 2.42
N HIS A 78 -17.75 -17.09 1.57
CA HIS A 78 -17.79 -16.29 0.35
C HIS A 78 -19.20 -16.17 -0.20
N VAL A 79 -19.47 -15.05 -0.87
CA VAL A 79 -20.63 -14.81 -1.74
C VAL A 79 -20.25 -13.80 -2.82
N ILE A 80 -20.82 -13.94 -4.02
CA ILE A 80 -20.64 -12.95 -5.08
C ILE A 80 -21.09 -11.56 -4.61
N PHE A 81 -20.27 -10.53 -4.85
CA PHE A 81 -20.52 -9.16 -4.36
C PHE A 81 -21.26 -8.26 -5.37
N THR A 82 -21.73 -8.83 -6.48
CA THR A 82 -22.58 -8.13 -7.46
C THR A 82 -24.06 -8.45 -7.20
N GLY A 83 -24.78 -7.48 -6.65
CA GLY A 83 -26.19 -7.63 -6.29
C GLY A 83 -26.45 -8.30 -4.92
N PHE A 84 -25.39 -8.76 -4.24
CA PHE A 84 -25.42 -9.25 -2.87
C PHE A 84 -24.55 -8.37 -1.98
N THR A 85 -24.79 -8.41 -0.68
CA THR A 85 -23.99 -7.72 0.34
C THR A 85 -23.89 -8.58 1.59
N HIS A 86 -22.98 -8.23 2.48
CA HIS A 86 -22.82 -8.88 3.80
C HIS A 86 -22.26 -7.93 4.83
N GLU A 87 -22.61 -8.15 6.07
CA GLU A 87 -22.31 -7.29 7.21
C GLU A 87 -20.81 -6.95 7.35
N PRO A 88 -19.84 -7.91 7.28
CA PRO A 88 -18.42 -7.58 7.42
C PRO A 88 -17.91 -6.56 6.39
N ALA A 89 -18.37 -6.59 5.14
CA ALA A 89 -17.95 -5.62 4.14
C ALA A 89 -18.48 -4.22 4.46
N VAL A 90 -19.76 -4.12 4.83
CA VAL A 90 -20.39 -2.84 5.17
C VAL A 90 -19.72 -2.22 6.40
N GLN A 91 -19.58 -2.97 7.48
CA GLN A 91 -18.95 -2.48 8.70
C GLN A 91 -17.48 -2.07 8.49
N LEU A 92 -16.71 -2.84 7.70
CA LEU A 92 -15.33 -2.48 7.41
C LEU A 92 -15.26 -1.17 6.61
N ALA A 93 -16.11 -1.00 5.58
CA ALA A 93 -16.19 0.24 4.81
C ALA A 93 -16.54 1.44 5.70
N GLU A 94 -17.60 1.34 6.52
CA GLU A 94 -18.02 2.39 7.43
C GLU A 94 -16.93 2.80 8.42
N ARG A 95 -16.18 1.81 8.94
CA ARG A 95 -15.10 2.07 9.89
C ARG A 95 -13.86 2.67 9.21
N LEU A 96 -13.51 2.22 8.01
CA LEU A 96 -12.43 2.81 7.22
C LEU A 96 -12.75 4.28 6.90
N LEU A 97 -13.93 4.57 6.37
CA LEU A 97 -14.34 5.94 6.01
C LEU A 97 -14.29 6.91 7.20
N LYS A 98 -14.50 6.44 8.43
CA LYS A 98 -14.41 7.27 9.65
C LYS A 98 -12.99 7.65 10.05
N ILE A 99 -11.98 6.88 9.64
CA ILE A 99 -10.58 7.08 10.07
C ILE A 99 -9.68 7.57 8.95
N LEU A 100 -10.10 7.48 7.69
CA LEU A 100 -9.32 7.94 6.55
C LEU A 100 -9.18 9.46 6.55
N PRO A 101 -7.96 10.00 6.31
CA PRO A 101 -7.69 11.43 6.34
C PRO A 101 -8.11 12.13 5.03
N GLY A 102 -9.40 12.26 4.79
CA GLY A 102 -9.97 12.90 3.60
C GLY A 102 -11.49 12.83 3.59
N ASN A 103 -12.10 13.33 2.51
CA ASN A 103 -13.55 13.32 2.33
C ASN A 103 -13.97 12.13 1.48
N PHE A 104 -13.60 10.92 1.93
CA PHE A 104 -13.96 9.69 1.24
C PHE A 104 -15.36 9.23 1.63
N GLU A 105 -16.12 8.74 0.64
CA GLU A 105 -17.53 8.34 0.81
C GLU A 105 -17.81 6.91 0.31
N LYS A 106 -16.92 6.34 -0.50
CA LYS A 106 -17.09 5.00 -1.07
C LYS A 106 -15.81 4.18 -0.94
N ILE A 107 -16.01 2.89 -0.69
CA ILE A 107 -14.94 1.87 -0.70
C ILE A 107 -15.23 0.88 -1.83
N PHE A 108 -14.24 0.65 -2.67
CA PHE A 108 -14.22 -0.45 -3.63
C PHE A 108 -13.21 -1.49 -3.15
N TYR A 109 -13.64 -2.75 -3.03
CA TYR A 109 -12.79 -3.83 -2.54
C TYR A 109 -12.09 -4.56 -3.68
N SER A 110 -10.83 -4.94 -3.45
CA SER A 110 -10.02 -5.84 -4.25
C SER A 110 -9.26 -6.83 -3.36
N ASP A 111 -8.22 -7.49 -3.82
CA ASP A 111 -7.57 -8.57 -3.06
C ASP A 111 -6.14 -8.26 -2.62
N ASN A 112 -5.49 -7.21 -3.15
CA ASN A 112 -4.13 -6.81 -2.76
C ASN A 112 -3.83 -5.35 -3.12
N GLY A 113 -2.59 -4.88 -2.81
CA GLY A 113 -2.18 -3.50 -3.08
C GLY A 113 -2.13 -3.16 -4.57
N SER A 114 -1.57 -4.05 -5.40
CA SER A 114 -1.49 -3.81 -6.85
C SER A 114 -2.87 -3.67 -7.47
N THR A 115 -3.83 -4.51 -7.07
CA THR A 115 -5.21 -4.42 -7.57
C THR A 115 -5.96 -3.21 -7.03
N ALA A 116 -5.67 -2.75 -5.82
CA ALA A 116 -6.21 -1.47 -5.32
C ALA A 116 -5.70 -0.28 -6.17
N VAL A 117 -4.43 -0.31 -6.57
CA VAL A 117 -3.84 0.68 -7.49
C VAL A 117 -4.46 0.60 -8.88
N GLU A 118 -4.62 -0.60 -9.45
CA GLU A 118 -5.33 -0.78 -10.75
C GLU A 118 -6.73 -0.18 -10.72
N VAL A 119 -7.48 -0.41 -9.65
CA VAL A 119 -8.81 0.19 -9.44
C VAL A 119 -8.73 1.70 -9.42
N ALA A 120 -7.79 2.29 -8.66
CA ALA A 120 -7.62 3.72 -8.53
C ALA A 120 -7.29 4.40 -9.87
N LEU A 121 -6.34 3.82 -10.63
CA LEU A 121 -5.94 4.33 -11.95
C LEU A 121 -7.11 4.28 -12.94
N LYS A 122 -7.83 3.15 -12.99
CA LYS A 122 -9.01 2.99 -13.86
C LYS A 122 -10.13 3.95 -13.46
N MET A 123 -10.38 4.17 -12.17
CA MET A 123 -11.35 5.16 -11.68
C MET A 123 -10.98 6.56 -12.18
N ALA A 124 -9.72 6.97 -12.03
CA ALA A 124 -9.27 8.30 -12.43
C ALA A 124 -9.39 8.53 -13.94
N ILE A 125 -8.96 7.56 -14.75
CA ILE A 125 -9.06 7.66 -16.23
C ILE A 125 -10.52 7.70 -16.68
N GLN A 126 -11.36 6.80 -16.14
CA GLN A 126 -12.76 6.74 -16.52
C GLN A 126 -13.55 7.94 -15.99
N TYR A 127 -13.20 8.51 -14.85
CA TYR A 127 -13.78 9.76 -14.33
C TYR A 127 -13.71 10.86 -15.38
N TRP A 128 -12.54 11.13 -15.95
CA TRP A 128 -12.37 12.16 -16.97
C TRP A 128 -13.12 11.86 -18.25
N ARG A 129 -13.16 10.59 -18.66
CA ARG A 129 -13.97 10.17 -19.79
C ARG A 129 -15.47 10.39 -19.54
N ASN A 130 -15.96 10.08 -18.34
CA ASN A 130 -17.35 10.31 -17.94
C ASN A 130 -17.69 11.80 -17.77
N LYS A 131 -16.70 12.65 -17.58
CA LYS A 131 -16.80 14.12 -17.55
C LYS A 131 -16.61 14.77 -18.93
N ASP A 132 -16.62 13.97 -20.01
CA ASP A 132 -16.42 14.41 -21.39
C ASP A 132 -15.07 15.13 -21.64
N GLN A 133 -14.03 14.72 -20.90
CA GLN A 133 -12.63 15.20 -21.00
C GLN A 133 -11.65 14.06 -21.29
N PRO A 134 -11.82 13.27 -22.37
CA PRO A 134 -11.01 12.08 -22.64
C PRO A 134 -9.53 12.38 -22.97
N GLN A 135 -9.18 13.64 -23.23
CA GLN A 135 -7.81 14.10 -23.43
C GLN A 135 -6.98 14.01 -22.12
N ARG A 136 -7.62 14.06 -20.94
CA ARG A 136 -6.97 13.82 -19.66
C ARG A 136 -6.75 12.32 -19.46
N ASN A 137 -5.68 11.79 -20.02
CA ASN A 137 -5.35 10.36 -20.02
C ASN A 137 -3.91 10.03 -19.65
N LYS A 138 -3.07 11.05 -19.40
CA LYS A 138 -1.72 10.87 -18.87
C LYS A 138 -1.75 10.67 -17.37
N ILE A 139 -0.84 9.87 -16.85
CA ILE A 139 -0.65 9.66 -15.41
C ILE A 139 0.67 10.28 -15.02
N LEU A 140 0.67 11.02 -13.92
CA LEU A 140 1.87 11.56 -13.29
C LEU A 140 2.25 10.66 -12.10
N ALA A 141 3.52 10.35 -11.94
CA ALA A 141 4.05 9.56 -10.82
C ALA A 141 5.42 10.05 -10.39
N PHE A 142 5.87 9.64 -9.21
CA PHE A 142 7.24 9.89 -8.79
C PHE A 142 8.23 8.91 -9.42
N ARG A 143 9.42 9.39 -9.76
CA ARG A 143 10.58 8.52 -9.99
C ARG A 143 10.83 7.67 -8.74
N HIS A 144 11.30 6.47 -8.93
CA HIS A 144 11.56 5.51 -7.85
C HIS A 144 10.33 5.05 -7.05
N ALA A 145 9.10 5.38 -7.47
CA ALA A 145 7.89 4.85 -6.87
C ALA A 145 7.77 3.33 -7.09
N TYR A 146 7.03 2.66 -6.20
CA TYR A 146 6.61 1.28 -6.39
C TYR A 146 5.15 1.13 -5.95
N HIS A 147 4.31 0.74 -6.90
CA HIS A 147 2.86 0.64 -6.69
C HIS A 147 2.32 -0.79 -6.89
N GLY A 148 3.19 -1.73 -7.26
CA GLY A 148 2.83 -3.14 -7.46
C GLY A 148 3.34 -3.72 -8.76
N ASP A 149 3.06 -5.02 -8.99
CA ASP A 149 3.61 -5.82 -10.09
C ASP A 149 2.59 -6.18 -11.18
N THR A 150 1.33 -5.76 -11.08
CA THR A 150 0.40 -5.81 -12.23
C THR A 150 0.79 -4.76 -13.26
N PHE A 151 0.47 -4.96 -14.53
CA PHE A 151 0.95 -4.07 -15.60
C PHE A 151 0.60 -2.59 -15.41
N GLY A 152 -0.59 -2.26 -14.91
CA GLY A 152 -0.94 -0.88 -14.60
C GLY A 152 -0.16 -0.31 -13.42
N ALA A 153 -0.11 -1.02 -12.31
CA ALA A 153 0.66 -0.63 -11.13
C ALA A 153 2.17 -0.56 -11.44
N MET A 154 2.70 -1.50 -12.24
CA MET A 154 4.08 -1.49 -12.72
C MET A 154 4.35 -0.31 -13.65
N SER A 155 3.38 0.08 -14.50
CA SER A 155 3.53 1.23 -15.40
C SER A 155 3.74 2.54 -14.66
N VAL A 156 3.09 2.72 -13.51
CA VAL A 156 3.24 3.91 -12.67
C VAL A 156 4.38 3.80 -11.64
N SER A 157 5.06 2.65 -11.59
CA SER A 157 6.27 2.43 -10.79
C SER A 157 7.54 2.92 -11.52
N GLY A 158 8.59 3.22 -10.76
CA GLY A 158 9.89 3.63 -11.31
C GLY A 158 10.48 2.56 -12.23
N ARG A 159 11.17 2.98 -13.26
CA ARG A 159 11.87 2.08 -14.21
C ARG A 159 13.16 1.55 -13.58
N GLY A 160 13.40 0.24 -13.69
CA GLY A 160 14.55 -0.42 -13.11
C GLY A 160 14.52 -1.94 -13.31
N LEU A 161 15.31 -2.66 -12.52
CA LEU A 161 15.46 -4.12 -12.63
C LEU A 161 14.09 -4.87 -12.61
N PHE A 162 13.14 -4.43 -11.80
CA PHE A 162 11.82 -5.08 -11.70
C PHE A 162 10.94 -4.89 -12.93
N THR A 163 11.19 -3.84 -13.72
CA THR A 163 10.35 -3.48 -14.88
C THR A 163 11.02 -3.77 -16.22
N GLU A 164 12.33 -4.07 -16.23
CA GLU A 164 13.15 -4.18 -17.46
C GLU A 164 12.58 -5.20 -18.45
N ALA A 165 12.23 -6.39 -17.98
CA ALA A 165 11.71 -7.47 -18.82
C ALA A 165 10.31 -7.18 -19.42
N PHE A 166 9.59 -6.19 -18.87
CA PHE A 166 8.21 -5.87 -19.23
C PHE A 166 8.08 -4.49 -19.88
N GLN A 167 9.19 -3.79 -20.10
CA GLN A 167 9.21 -2.38 -20.49
C GLN A 167 8.35 -2.07 -21.71
N ASP A 168 8.33 -2.94 -22.72
CA ASP A 168 7.59 -2.75 -23.97
C ASP A 168 6.06 -2.87 -23.79
N PHE A 169 5.60 -3.38 -22.67
CA PHE A 169 4.18 -3.58 -22.33
C PHE A 169 3.63 -2.52 -21.37
N LEU A 170 4.50 -1.64 -20.86
CA LEU A 170 4.10 -0.60 -19.92
C LEU A 170 3.61 0.63 -20.69
N PHE A 171 2.49 1.19 -20.26
CA PHE A 171 2.01 2.43 -20.86
C PHE A 171 2.84 3.64 -20.44
N GLU A 172 2.72 4.72 -21.20
CA GLU A 172 3.43 5.97 -20.96
C GLU A 172 2.97 6.64 -19.66
N VAL A 173 3.95 7.06 -18.85
CA VAL A 173 3.74 7.78 -17.58
C VAL A 173 4.70 8.96 -17.52
N LEU A 174 4.22 10.09 -17.05
CA LEU A 174 5.03 11.27 -16.78
C LEU A 174 5.68 11.13 -15.40
N PHE A 175 7.00 11.24 -15.31
CA PHE A 175 7.72 11.09 -14.05
C PHE A 175 8.33 12.40 -13.58
N ILE A 176 8.09 12.73 -12.31
CA ILE A 176 8.74 13.82 -11.58
C ILE A 176 9.55 13.28 -10.40
N ASP A 177 10.49 14.04 -9.89
CA ASP A 177 11.20 13.71 -8.66
C ASP A 177 10.35 14.02 -7.42
N THR A 178 10.66 13.36 -6.30
CA THR A 178 10.07 13.75 -5.01
C THR A 178 10.41 15.20 -4.69
N PRO A 179 9.48 15.96 -4.05
CA PRO A 179 9.68 17.39 -3.84
C PRO A 179 10.85 17.69 -2.90
N ASP A 180 11.71 18.59 -3.33
CA ASP A 180 12.75 19.23 -2.54
C ASP A 180 12.82 20.74 -2.87
N GLU A 181 13.63 21.50 -2.11
CA GLU A 181 13.75 22.94 -2.26
C GLU A 181 14.33 23.35 -3.63
N ASN A 182 15.02 22.45 -4.34
CA ASN A 182 15.72 22.76 -5.59
C ASN A 182 14.85 22.49 -6.83
N ASN A 183 13.81 21.63 -6.71
CA ASN A 183 13.02 21.18 -7.86
C ASN A 183 11.59 21.74 -7.90
N GLU A 184 11.13 22.45 -6.85
CA GLU A 184 9.76 22.93 -6.71
C GLU A 184 9.30 23.79 -7.90
N ALA A 185 10.08 24.79 -8.28
CA ALA A 185 9.72 25.69 -9.39
C ALA A 185 9.67 24.97 -10.75
N GLN A 186 10.61 24.06 -11.01
CA GLN A 186 10.63 23.26 -12.23
C GLN A 186 9.46 22.30 -12.31
N THR A 187 9.15 21.64 -11.20
CA THR A 187 8.03 20.71 -11.09
C THR A 187 6.69 21.44 -11.29
N LYS A 188 6.54 22.61 -10.70
CA LYS A 188 5.36 23.46 -10.89
C LYS A 188 5.17 23.84 -12.36
N ALA A 189 6.21 24.35 -13.01
CA ALA A 189 6.15 24.72 -14.43
C ALA A 189 5.82 23.51 -15.32
N PHE A 190 6.35 22.33 -15.00
CA PHE A 190 6.04 21.10 -15.71
C PHE A 190 4.56 20.73 -15.58
N ILE A 191 3.98 20.79 -14.37
CA ILE A 191 2.57 20.49 -14.12
C ILE A 191 1.68 21.49 -14.86
N GLU A 192 1.97 22.78 -14.78
CA GLU A 192 1.22 23.83 -15.46
C GLU A 192 1.21 23.68 -16.98
N SER A 193 2.31 23.20 -17.57
CA SER A 193 2.42 22.99 -19.03
C SER A 193 1.70 21.72 -19.53
N HIS A 194 1.43 20.74 -18.68
CA HIS A 194 0.80 19.45 -19.03
C HIS A 194 -0.55 19.22 -18.33
N GLY A 195 -1.02 20.18 -17.53
CA GLY A 195 -2.17 20.00 -16.64
C GLY A 195 -3.43 19.53 -17.35
N ASP A 196 -3.68 19.97 -18.58
CA ASP A 196 -4.87 19.60 -19.35
C ASP A 196 -4.85 18.17 -19.92
N GLU A 197 -3.69 17.50 -19.90
CA GLU A 197 -3.54 16.13 -20.36
C GLU A 197 -3.48 15.12 -19.20
N ILE A 198 -3.14 15.59 -17.99
CA ILE A 198 -2.94 14.72 -16.83
C ILE A 198 -4.29 14.37 -16.19
N ALA A 199 -4.57 13.06 -16.11
CA ALA A 199 -5.75 12.53 -15.42
C ALA A 199 -5.56 12.49 -13.91
N CYS A 200 -4.41 12.00 -13.46
CA CYS A 200 -4.12 11.84 -12.03
C CYS A 200 -2.62 11.88 -11.74
N PHE A 201 -2.31 12.18 -10.49
CA PHE A 201 -1.01 12.02 -9.87
C PHE A 201 -1.10 10.92 -8.80
N ILE A 202 -0.28 9.88 -8.92
CA ILE A 202 -0.18 8.81 -7.92
C ILE A 202 1.14 8.93 -7.14
N TYR A 203 1.07 8.73 -5.82
CA TYR A 203 2.24 8.88 -4.94
C TYR A 203 2.13 8.01 -3.68
N GLU A 204 3.28 7.54 -3.18
CA GLU A 204 3.43 6.94 -1.84
C GLU A 204 3.67 8.09 -0.85
N PRO A 205 2.79 8.38 0.12
CA PRO A 205 2.96 9.52 1.02
C PRO A 205 4.20 9.37 1.92
N LEU A 206 5.12 10.34 1.86
CA LEU A 206 6.30 10.54 2.71
C LEU A 206 7.39 9.46 2.63
N LEU A 207 7.12 8.28 2.05
CA LEU A 207 8.04 7.15 2.03
C LEU A 207 7.87 6.31 0.78
N GLN A 208 8.84 6.33 -0.13
CA GLN A 208 8.97 5.39 -1.23
C GLN A 208 9.71 4.13 -0.75
N ALA A 209 8.94 3.12 -0.35
CA ALA A 209 9.50 1.99 0.38
C ALA A 209 10.34 1.07 -0.50
N ALA A 210 9.76 0.39 -1.48
CA ALA A 210 10.47 -0.50 -2.37
C ALA A 210 11.46 0.26 -3.28
N GLY A 211 11.25 1.57 -3.48
CA GLY A 211 12.19 2.49 -4.14
C GLY A 211 13.48 2.77 -3.35
N GLY A 212 13.74 2.06 -2.27
CA GLY A 212 14.94 2.17 -1.44
C GLY A 212 14.72 2.96 -0.14
N MET A 213 13.53 2.88 0.43
CA MET A 213 13.15 3.58 1.68
C MET A 213 13.46 5.08 1.63
N ARG A 214 13.14 5.72 0.52
CA ARG A 214 13.36 7.15 0.30
C ARG A 214 12.30 7.95 1.06
N MET A 215 12.75 8.79 1.98
CA MET A 215 11.87 9.64 2.78
C MET A 215 11.96 11.08 2.27
N TYR A 216 10.84 11.78 2.24
CA TYR A 216 10.76 13.17 1.80
C TYR A 216 9.77 13.97 2.66
N PRO A 217 9.91 15.32 2.75
CA PRO A 217 9.17 16.12 3.72
C PRO A 217 7.69 16.27 3.37
N ALA A 218 6.84 16.25 4.40
CA ALA A 218 5.40 16.47 4.25
C ALA A 218 5.07 17.86 3.67
N SER A 219 5.86 18.89 4.02
CA SER A 219 5.67 20.26 3.51
C SER A 219 5.85 20.37 1.99
N GLY A 220 6.87 19.66 1.45
CA GLY A 220 7.10 19.62 0.01
C GLY A 220 5.98 18.90 -0.74
N LEU A 221 5.52 17.76 -0.18
CA LEU A 221 4.37 17.05 -0.76
C LEU A 221 3.10 17.89 -0.68
N ASP A 222 2.85 18.60 0.42
CA ASP A 222 1.68 19.44 0.57
C ASP A 222 1.66 20.62 -0.44
N SER A 223 2.82 21.25 -0.68
CA SER A 223 2.98 22.28 -1.72
C SER A 223 2.69 21.72 -3.12
N LEU A 224 3.29 20.56 -3.44
CA LEU A 224 3.08 19.87 -4.71
C LEU A 224 1.60 19.52 -4.94
N LEU A 225 0.92 18.94 -3.95
CA LEU A 225 -0.48 18.56 -4.05
C LEU A 225 -1.42 19.79 -4.24
N LYS A 226 -1.07 20.94 -3.67
CA LYS A 226 -1.80 22.18 -3.93
C LYS A 226 -1.69 22.58 -5.41
N THR A 227 -0.48 22.56 -5.97
CA THR A 227 -0.26 22.81 -7.41
C THR A 227 -1.03 21.81 -8.29
N ILE A 228 -1.01 20.52 -7.94
CA ILE A 228 -1.76 19.46 -8.63
C ILE A 228 -3.26 19.76 -8.65
N LYS A 229 -3.82 20.14 -7.50
CA LYS A 229 -5.25 20.46 -7.37
C LYS A 229 -5.65 21.78 -8.08
N GLU A 230 -4.79 22.78 -8.07
CA GLU A 230 -4.99 24.04 -8.83
C GLU A 230 -5.09 23.77 -10.33
N ASN A 231 -4.46 22.70 -10.83
CA ASN A 231 -4.55 22.25 -12.22
C ASN A 231 -5.65 21.18 -12.46
N HIS A 232 -6.55 21.00 -11.49
CA HIS A 232 -7.67 20.04 -11.57
C HIS A 232 -7.24 18.59 -11.81
N ILE A 233 -6.03 18.18 -11.41
CA ILE A 233 -5.52 16.83 -11.54
C ILE A 233 -5.94 16.03 -10.30
N LEU A 234 -6.47 14.81 -10.49
CA LEU A 234 -6.86 13.93 -9.39
C LEU A 234 -5.63 13.42 -8.63
N CYS A 235 -5.74 13.36 -7.30
CA CYS A 235 -4.68 12.87 -6.41
C CYS A 235 -5.00 11.46 -5.92
N ILE A 236 -4.10 10.51 -6.17
CA ILE A 236 -4.18 9.11 -5.67
C ILE A 236 -3.09 8.90 -4.64
N ALA A 237 -3.47 8.74 -3.37
CA ALA A 237 -2.54 8.39 -2.30
C ALA A 237 -2.43 6.87 -2.19
N ASP A 238 -1.23 6.33 -2.39
CA ASP A 238 -0.93 4.92 -2.15
C ASP A 238 -0.46 4.73 -0.70
N GLU A 239 -1.41 4.42 0.18
CA GLU A 239 -1.18 4.11 1.59
C GLU A 239 -1.06 2.59 1.85
N VAL A 240 -0.79 1.81 0.82
CA VAL A 240 -0.66 0.34 0.94
C VAL A 240 0.42 -0.05 1.94
N LEU A 241 1.55 0.67 1.96
CA LEU A 241 2.59 0.44 2.96
C LEU A 241 2.49 1.43 4.12
N THR A 242 2.26 2.69 3.83
CA THR A 242 2.39 3.81 4.79
C THR A 242 1.24 3.89 5.78
N GLY A 243 0.11 3.25 5.48
CA GLY A 243 -1.07 3.20 6.32
C GLY A 243 -0.93 2.29 7.55
N PHE A 244 -1.95 2.32 8.37
CA PHE A 244 -2.16 1.46 9.54
C PHE A 244 -1.05 1.52 10.59
N GLY A 245 -0.51 2.73 10.85
CA GLY A 245 0.45 2.98 11.93
C GLY A 245 1.92 2.98 11.54
N ARG A 246 2.28 2.63 10.30
CA ARG A 246 3.67 2.50 9.85
C ARG A 246 4.48 3.78 9.98
N THR A 247 3.90 4.92 9.66
CA THR A 247 4.57 6.23 9.72
C THR A 247 4.44 6.95 11.06
N GLY A 248 3.87 6.27 12.08
CA GLY A 248 3.68 6.82 13.42
C GLY A 248 2.31 7.44 13.66
N THR A 249 1.53 7.68 12.60
CA THR A 249 0.10 8.03 12.57
C THR A 249 -0.68 6.89 11.94
N PHE A 250 -2.01 6.91 11.94
CA PHE A 250 -2.77 5.84 11.26
C PHE A 250 -2.49 5.84 9.76
N PHE A 251 -2.39 7.02 9.15
CA PHE A 251 -2.04 7.18 7.73
C PHE A 251 -1.01 8.30 7.58
N ALA A 252 -0.06 8.14 6.67
CA ALA A 252 0.94 9.18 6.39
C ALA A 252 0.31 10.48 5.90
N SER A 253 -0.79 10.38 5.16
CA SER A 253 -1.59 11.51 4.65
C SER A 253 -2.22 12.39 5.74
N GLU A 254 -2.21 11.97 7.02
CA GLU A 254 -2.63 12.83 8.13
C GLU A 254 -1.71 14.06 8.29
N SER A 255 -0.43 13.93 7.92
CA SER A 255 0.56 15.01 7.97
C SER A 255 0.46 16.02 6.82
N ILE A 256 -0.54 15.89 5.95
CA ILE A 256 -0.69 16.66 4.71
C ILE A 256 -2.05 17.36 4.73
N SER A 257 -2.07 18.67 4.41
CA SER A 257 -3.32 19.45 4.41
C SER A 257 -4.14 19.23 3.13
N ALA A 258 -3.48 19.11 1.98
CA ALA A 258 -4.12 18.82 0.70
C ALA A 258 -4.55 17.35 0.65
N LYS A 259 -5.84 17.05 0.59
CA LYS A 259 -6.38 15.69 0.66
C LYS A 259 -6.44 15.03 -0.71
N ALA A 260 -6.17 13.72 -0.74
CA ALA A 260 -6.31 12.89 -1.92
C ALA A 260 -7.79 12.74 -2.33
N ASP A 261 -8.01 12.45 -3.60
CA ASP A 261 -9.34 12.17 -4.17
C ASP A 261 -9.63 10.66 -4.16
N ILE A 262 -8.56 9.85 -4.25
CA ILE A 262 -8.58 8.39 -4.18
C ILE A 262 -7.47 7.93 -3.24
N MET A 263 -7.70 6.88 -2.47
CA MET A 263 -6.70 6.29 -1.58
C MET A 263 -6.67 4.76 -1.71
N CYS A 264 -5.47 4.20 -1.91
CA CYS A 264 -5.25 2.76 -2.00
C CYS A 264 -4.80 2.19 -0.65
N LEU A 265 -5.42 1.11 -0.22
CA LEU A 265 -5.19 0.43 1.06
C LEU A 265 -4.99 -1.07 0.85
N SER A 266 -4.07 -1.67 1.58
CA SER A 266 -3.85 -3.12 1.65
C SER A 266 -2.96 -3.47 2.85
N LYS A 267 -2.19 -4.55 2.79
CA LYS A 267 -1.20 -4.97 3.81
C LYS A 267 -1.75 -4.93 5.24
N GLY A 268 -1.48 -3.84 5.97
CA GLY A 268 -1.92 -3.65 7.35
C GLY A 268 -3.44 -3.67 7.55
N ILE A 269 -4.24 -3.52 6.51
CA ILE A 269 -5.71 -3.53 6.60
C ILE A 269 -6.26 -4.77 7.32
N THR A 270 -5.64 -5.96 7.10
CA THR A 270 -6.02 -7.21 7.75
C THR A 270 -5.05 -7.64 8.86
N GLY A 271 -4.13 -6.75 9.26
CA GLY A 271 -3.06 -7.11 10.19
C GLY A 271 -2.06 -8.12 9.64
N GLY A 272 -2.03 -8.34 8.31
CA GLY A 272 -1.16 -9.29 7.64
C GLY A 272 -1.67 -10.73 7.60
N THR A 273 -2.95 -10.97 7.93
CA THR A 273 -3.50 -12.33 8.02
C THR A 273 -4.21 -12.80 6.75
N MET A 274 -4.79 -11.89 5.99
CA MET A 274 -5.55 -12.19 4.76
C MET A 274 -5.22 -11.21 3.66
N ALA A 275 -5.25 -11.68 2.41
CA ALA A 275 -5.21 -10.81 1.24
C ALA A 275 -6.49 -9.97 1.18
N LEU A 276 -6.35 -8.64 1.11
CA LEU A 276 -7.42 -7.67 0.92
C LEU A 276 -6.83 -6.36 0.41
N GLY A 277 -7.46 -5.77 -0.58
CA GLY A 277 -7.23 -4.42 -1.05
C GLY A 277 -8.52 -3.61 -0.93
N ALA A 278 -8.38 -2.32 -0.74
CA ALA A 278 -9.50 -1.38 -0.76
C ALA A 278 -9.07 -0.07 -1.42
N THR A 279 -9.95 0.49 -2.23
CA THR A 279 -9.77 1.79 -2.86
C THR A 279 -10.89 2.70 -2.38
N ALA A 280 -10.52 3.70 -1.59
CA ALA A 280 -11.45 4.74 -1.13
C ALA A 280 -11.53 5.85 -2.17
N SER A 281 -12.72 6.39 -2.41
CA SER A 281 -12.94 7.52 -3.31
C SER A 281 -13.88 8.55 -2.71
N THR A 282 -13.75 9.80 -3.17
CA THR A 282 -14.68 10.88 -2.83
C THR A 282 -16.02 10.69 -3.54
N ASP A 283 -17.04 11.37 -3.03
CA ASP A 283 -18.38 11.39 -3.64
C ASP A 283 -18.35 12.01 -5.06
N GLU A 284 -17.49 12.98 -5.30
CA GLU A 284 -17.28 13.57 -6.64
C GLU A 284 -16.86 12.52 -7.66
N ILE A 285 -15.91 11.64 -7.30
CA ILE A 285 -15.47 10.53 -8.15
C ILE A 285 -16.65 9.59 -8.40
N PHE A 286 -17.31 9.13 -7.35
CA PHE A 286 -18.42 8.17 -7.45
C PHE A 286 -19.56 8.71 -8.32
N ASN A 287 -19.95 9.98 -8.13
CA ASN A 287 -21.06 10.59 -8.85
C ASN A 287 -20.84 10.70 -10.37
N ALA A 288 -19.57 10.75 -10.81
CA ALA A 288 -19.26 10.76 -12.25
C ALA A 288 -19.62 9.42 -12.94
N PHE A 289 -19.81 8.35 -12.20
CA PHE A 289 -20.23 7.04 -12.73
C PHE A 289 -21.73 6.81 -12.68
N LEU A 290 -22.49 7.66 -11.98
CA LEU A 290 -23.95 7.58 -11.90
C LEU A 290 -24.57 8.05 -13.22
N SER A 291 -25.29 7.16 -13.91
CA SER A 291 -25.93 7.48 -15.20
C SER A 291 -26.96 6.40 -15.56
N GLU A 292 -27.94 6.76 -16.36
CA GLU A 292 -28.81 5.80 -17.06
C GLU A 292 -28.06 5.07 -18.18
N ASP A 293 -26.98 5.66 -18.69
CA ASP A 293 -26.13 5.02 -19.70
C ASP A 293 -25.18 4.02 -19.04
N ARG A 294 -25.48 2.73 -19.26
CA ARG A 294 -24.69 1.60 -18.74
C ARG A 294 -23.22 1.67 -19.12
N ARG A 295 -22.84 2.35 -20.19
CA ARG A 295 -21.43 2.51 -20.60
C ARG A 295 -20.59 3.32 -19.61
N ARG A 296 -21.23 4.10 -18.70
CA ARG A 296 -20.57 4.81 -17.60
C ARG A 296 -20.35 3.95 -16.37
N THR A 297 -20.81 2.70 -16.35
CA THR A 297 -20.55 1.76 -15.25
C THR A 297 -19.07 1.47 -15.13
N PHE A 298 -18.58 1.35 -13.91
CA PHE A 298 -17.21 0.90 -13.63
C PHE A 298 -17.13 -0.63 -13.78
N PHE A 299 -16.70 -1.10 -14.97
CA PHE A 299 -16.56 -2.53 -15.27
C PHE A 299 -15.23 -3.06 -14.75
N HIS A 300 -15.17 -3.34 -13.46
CA HIS A 300 -14.04 -3.97 -12.78
C HIS A 300 -14.53 -4.80 -11.61
N GLY A 301 -13.85 -5.90 -11.31
CA GLY A 301 -14.13 -6.79 -10.20
C GLY A 301 -13.41 -8.11 -10.38
N HIS A 302 -13.44 -8.96 -9.37
CA HIS A 302 -12.98 -10.33 -9.40
C HIS A 302 -13.82 -11.19 -8.46
N SER A 303 -13.65 -12.53 -8.55
CA SER A 303 -14.49 -13.49 -7.83
C SER A 303 -14.50 -13.30 -6.31
N TYR A 304 -13.38 -12.84 -5.72
CA TYR A 304 -13.23 -12.68 -4.27
C TYR A 304 -13.42 -11.24 -3.78
N THR A 305 -14.01 -10.35 -4.59
CA THR A 305 -14.34 -8.97 -4.18
C THR A 305 -15.08 -8.96 -2.86
N ALA A 306 -14.56 -8.19 -1.88
CA ALA A 306 -15.10 -8.08 -0.52
C ALA A 306 -15.24 -9.44 0.20
N ASN A 307 -14.25 -10.35 0.09
CA ASN A 307 -14.33 -11.65 0.76
C ASN A 307 -14.69 -11.50 2.25
N PRO A 308 -15.75 -12.17 2.74
CA PRO A 308 -16.25 -11.98 4.10
C PRO A 308 -15.22 -12.28 5.20
N ILE A 309 -14.38 -13.32 4.99
CA ILE A 309 -13.32 -13.70 5.94
C ILE A 309 -12.24 -12.61 5.99
N ALA A 310 -11.83 -12.08 4.83
CA ALA A 310 -10.85 -11.00 4.78
C ALA A 310 -11.40 -9.71 5.39
N CYS A 311 -12.68 -9.38 5.18
CA CYS A 311 -13.34 -8.25 5.83
C CYS A 311 -13.41 -8.42 7.36
N ALA A 312 -13.71 -9.62 7.85
CA ALA A 312 -13.71 -9.93 9.29
C ALA A 312 -12.31 -9.81 9.91
N ALA A 313 -11.28 -10.25 9.19
CA ALA A 313 -9.88 -10.04 9.59
C ALA A 313 -9.54 -8.53 9.65
N GLY A 314 -10.00 -7.75 8.67
CA GLY A 314 -9.85 -6.29 8.65
C GLY A 314 -10.53 -5.60 9.83
N LEU A 315 -11.75 -6.00 10.17
CA LEU A 315 -12.45 -5.50 11.34
C LEU A 315 -11.69 -5.81 12.64
N ALA A 316 -11.20 -7.04 12.78
CA ALA A 316 -10.39 -7.44 13.94
C ALA A 316 -9.06 -6.67 14.02
N SER A 317 -8.41 -6.43 12.89
CA SER A 317 -7.22 -5.59 12.80
C SER A 317 -7.50 -4.15 13.27
N LEU A 318 -8.60 -3.55 12.82
CA LEU A 318 -9.01 -2.20 13.25
C LEU A 318 -9.36 -2.16 14.75
N ASP A 319 -9.99 -3.20 15.29
CA ASP A 319 -10.25 -3.29 16.73
C ASP A 319 -8.97 -3.22 17.56
N LEU A 320 -7.91 -3.85 17.08
CA LEU A 320 -6.62 -3.84 17.76
C LEU A 320 -5.87 -2.52 17.54
N LEU A 321 -5.85 -2.00 16.32
CA LEU A 321 -5.14 -0.77 15.96
C LEU A 321 -5.67 0.44 16.71
N GLN A 322 -6.99 0.54 16.91
CA GLN A 322 -7.62 1.66 17.61
C GLN A 322 -7.51 1.59 19.13
N LYS A 323 -7.00 0.48 19.71
CA LYS A 323 -6.76 0.40 21.15
C LYS A 323 -5.63 1.37 21.56
N LYS A 324 -5.84 2.08 22.67
CA LYS A 324 -4.83 2.97 23.24
C LYS A 324 -3.47 2.28 23.40
N ALA A 325 -3.45 1.04 23.85
CA ALA A 325 -2.22 0.25 24.00
C ALA A 325 -1.43 0.10 22.68
N CYS A 326 -2.12 -0.11 21.55
CA CYS A 326 -1.47 -0.19 20.24
C CYS A 326 -0.92 1.17 19.81
N ILE A 327 -1.67 2.24 20.00
CA ILE A 327 -1.24 3.62 19.70
C ILE A 327 0.00 3.96 20.53
N ASP A 328 0.00 3.67 21.84
CA ASP A 328 1.13 3.90 22.75
C ASP A 328 2.37 3.10 22.31
N GLN A 329 2.19 1.85 21.82
CA GLN A 329 3.29 1.04 21.29
C GLN A 329 3.87 1.63 19.99
N ILE A 330 3.03 2.09 19.05
CA ILE A 330 3.49 2.78 17.83
C ILE A 330 4.34 3.99 18.19
N GLN A 331 3.90 4.82 19.14
CA GLN A 331 4.64 5.99 19.60
C GLN A 331 5.96 5.62 20.29
N ALA A 332 5.94 4.57 21.12
CA ALA A 332 7.14 4.07 21.79
C ALA A 332 8.20 3.55 20.79
N ILE A 333 7.77 2.78 19.76
CA ILE A 333 8.64 2.29 18.69
C ILE A 333 9.20 3.48 17.89
N THR A 334 8.36 4.43 17.50
CA THR A 334 8.76 5.65 16.77
C THR A 334 9.84 6.42 17.53
N LYS A 335 9.65 6.64 18.84
CA LYS A 335 10.63 7.31 19.71
C LYS A 335 11.92 6.52 19.80
N LYS A 336 11.82 5.19 19.98
CA LYS A 336 13.00 4.31 20.08
C LYS A 336 13.83 4.30 18.80
N ASN A 337 13.18 4.22 17.63
CA ASN A 337 13.86 4.28 16.34
C ASN A 337 14.59 5.60 16.14
N LYS A 338 13.94 6.73 16.46
CA LYS A 338 14.54 8.06 16.37
C LYS A 338 15.80 8.16 17.25
N ASN A 339 15.72 7.70 18.50
CA ASN A 339 16.86 7.71 19.43
C ASN A 339 17.99 6.79 18.93
N LEU A 340 17.66 5.58 18.46
CA LEU A 340 18.64 4.64 17.94
C LEU A 340 19.46 5.24 16.79
N LEU A 341 18.79 5.90 15.86
CA LEU A 341 19.45 6.54 14.71
C LEU A 341 20.29 7.74 15.15
N THR A 342 19.81 8.55 16.10
CA THR A 342 20.53 9.70 16.61
C THR A 342 21.75 9.27 17.43
N ASP A 343 21.60 8.31 18.35
CA ASP A 343 22.62 8.01 19.36
C ASP A 343 23.68 7.00 18.88
N ARG A 344 23.30 6.08 17.98
CA ARG A 344 24.16 4.95 17.61
C ARG A 344 24.61 4.95 16.16
N LEU A 345 23.80 5.45 15.24
CA LEU A 345 24.07 5.38 13.81
C LEU A 345 24.49 6.72 13.19
N SER A 346 24.27 7.86 13.86
CA SER A 346 24.77 9.16 13.40
C SER A 346 26.31 9.21 13.28
N ASN A 347 27.02 8.41 14.08
CA ASN A 347 28.48 8.29 14.06
C ASN A 347 29.00 7.01 13.37
N ALA A 348 28.12 6.10 13.01
CA ALA A 348 28.48 4.88 12.28
C ALA A 348 28.51 5.18 10.78
N GLY A 349 29.69 5.24 10.22
CA GLY A 349 29.93 5.68 8.86
C GLY A 349 30.28 7.16 8.82
N ALA A 350 31.47 7.52 9.34
CA ALA A 350 32.02 8.89 9.28
C ALA A 350 32.15 9.41 7.83
N ASP A 351 31.99 8.53 6.84
CA ASP A 351 31.98 8.81 5.40
C ASP A 351 30.54 8.98 4.82
N GLY A 352 29.50 8.93 5.66
CA GLY A 352 28.09 9.07 5.23
C GLY A 352 27.50 7.86 4.49
N THR A 353 28.20 6.72 4.46
CA THR A 353 27.78 5.52 3.71
C THR A 353 26.51 4.90 4.24
N LEU A 354 26.25 4.94 5.55
CA LEU A 354 25.06 4.32 6.15
C LEU A 354 23.76 5.08 5.92
N ASN A 355 23.80 6.39 5.72
CA ASN A 355 22.61 7.25 5.50
C ASN A 355 21.38 6.81 6.35
N PRO A 356 21.46 6.82 7.69
CA PRO A 356 20.39 6.37 8.57
C PRO A 356 19.20 7.33 8.52
N ARG A 357 17.99 6.80 8.41
CA ARG A 357 16.76 7.57 8.33
C ARG A 357 15.60 6.83 8.96
N THR A 358 14.58 7.53 9.43
CA THR A 358 13.39 6.92 10.03
C THR A 358 12.15 7.76 9.84
N ILE A 359 11.04 7.07 9.65
CA ILE A 359 9.70 7.63 9.75
C ILE A 359 8.82 6.64 10.56
N GLY A 360 8.25 7.10 11.66
CA GLY A 360 7.40 6.26 12.50
C GLY A 360 8.10 4.97 12.95
N THR A 361 7.50 3.85 12.62
CA THR A 361 8.01 2.51 12.98
C THR A 361 9.01 1.94 11.96
N VAL A 362 9.38 2.70 10.94
CA VAL A 362 10.26 2.26 9.84
C VAL A 362 11.63 2.92 9.95
N PRO A 363 12.65 2.26 10.54
CA PRO A 363 14.04 2.66 10.41
C PRO A 363 14.64 2.09 9.12
N ALA A 364 15.53 2.84 8.48
CA ALA A 364 16.26 2.40 7.29
C ALA A 364 17.69 2.93 7.28
N PHE A 365 18.60 2.15 6.68
CA PHE A 365 20.00 2.52 6.45
C PHE A 365 20.53 1.77 5.21
N LYS A 366 21.62 2.26 4.63
CA LYS A 366 22.37 1.51 3.61
C LYS A 366 23.34 0.54 4.29
N LEU A 367 23.53 -0.61 3.68
CA LEU A 367 24.62 -1.54 3.97
C LEU A 367 25.71 -1.38 2.92
#